data_ac477f81121c07203864a70aa0041ca5
#
_entry.id   ac477f81121c07203864a70aa0041ca5
#
_cell.length_a   1.000
_cell.length_b   1.000
_cell.length_c   1.000
_cell.angle_alpha   90.00
_cell.angle_beta   90.00
_cell.angle_gamma   90.00
#
_symmetry.space_group_name_H-M   'P 1'
#
loop_
_entity.id
_entity.type
_entity.pdbx_description
1 polymer ?
#
loop_
_entity_poly.entity_id
_entity_poly.type
_entity_poly.pdbx_seq_one_letter_code
_entity_poly.pdbx_strand_id
1 'polypeptide(L)'
;QTCALPILICVMSTYRGFFQGQGNMAPTAVSQIIEALCKLFLGLGLAWLVMNRLGDGPLAAAGSIAGVTIGTVLSALYLFCKTRRRTRELSRAEGQARPAGETLKRLLAIAVPITLGAAGLQIINLFDAATVMNRLINAAGYTQERADVVKGVYNYCQTIFNFPCAFIPCITIAIIPAITNSLTLQDRRGVRSVQNSSLRLMGLIAM
;
A
#
# COMPACT_ATOMS: atom_id res chain seq x y z
N GLN A 1 -16.36 11.40 -5.43
CA GLN A 1 -16.01 9.99 -5.11
C GLN A 1 -14.60 9.82 -4.53
N THR A 2 -13.72 10.81 -4.66
CA THR A 2 -12.30 10.73 -4.28
C THR A 2 -12.05 10.72 -2.75
N CYS A 3 -12.96 11.24 -1.93
CA CYS A 3 -12.77 11.33 -0.48
C CYS A 3 -13.07 10.03 0.30
N ALA A 4 -13.91 9.15 -0.22
CA ALA A 4 -14.28 7.92 0.47
C ALA A 4 -13.17 6.85 0.45
N LEU A 5 -12.40 6.80 -0.63
CA LEU A 5 -11.33 5.82 -0.82
C LEU A 5 -10.20 5.94 0.21
N PRO A 6 -9.64 7.14 0.49
CA PRO A 6 -8.63 7.32 1.54
C PRO A 6 -9.13 6.93 2.93
N ILE A 7 -10.38 7.24 3.26
CA ILE A 7 -10.97 6.89 4.55
C ILE A 7 -11.04 5.37 4.71
N LEU A 8 -11.51 4.65 3.67
CA LEU A 8 -11.55 3.19 3.66
C LEU A 8 -10.16 2.57 3.81
N ILE A 9 -9.14 3.14 3.14
CA ILE A 9 -7.76 2.68 3.25
C ILE A 9 -7.23 2.89 4.68
N CYS A 10 -7.51 4.02 5.33
CA CYS A 10 -7.14 4.26 6.73
C CYS A 10 -7.77 3.23 7.68
N VAL A 11 -9.06 2.95 7.51
CA VAL A 11 -9.77 1.93 8.32
C VAL A 11 -9.14 0.55 8.08
N MET A 12 -8.89 0.17 6.83
CA MET A 12 -8.22 -1.09 6.50
C MET A 12 -6.84 -1.21 7.12
N SER A 13 -6.05 -0.11 7.05
CA SER A 13 -4.70 -0.09 7.61
C SER A 13 -4.71 -0.32 9.11
N THR A 14 -5.70 0.22 9.82
CA THR A 14 -5.89 -0.02 11.26
C THR A 14 -6.14 -1.50 11.56
N TYR A 15 -7.03 -2.15 10.80
CA TYR A 15 -7.28 -3.59 10.98
C TYR A 15 -6.08 -4.45 10.60
N ARG A 16 -5.35 -4.11 9.54
CA ARG A 16 -4.10 -4.80 9.18
C ARG A 16 -3.06 -4.65 10.27
N GLY A 17 -2.87 -3.44 10.80
CA GLY A 17 -1.96 -3.17 11.92
C GLY A 17 -2.29 -3.97 13.17
N PHE A 18 -3.58 -4.14 13.49
CA PHE A 18 -4.02 -4.98 14.61
C PHE A 18 -3.57 -6.44 14.47
N PHE A 19 -3.74 -7.06 13.30
CA PHE A 19 -3.30 -8.45 13.08
C PHE A 19 -1.78 -8.57 13.01
N GLN A 20 -1.10 -7.61 12.39
CA GLN A 20 0.37 -7.56 12.33
C GLN A 20 0.98 -7.42 13.72
N GLY A 21 0.38 -6.58 14.58
CA GLY A 21 0.80 -6.42 15.97
C GLY A 21 0.65 -7.68 16.82
N GLN A 22 -0.25 -8.60 16.42
CA GLN A 22 -0.40 -9.93 17.04
C GLN A 22 0.55 -10.99 16.43
N GLY A 23 1.41 -10.63 15.49
CA GLY A 23 2.26 -11.57 14.79
C GLY A 23 1.54 -12.45 13.76
N ASN A 24 0.24 -12.22 13.52
CA ASN A 24 -0.55 -13.00 12.57
C ASN A 24 -0.68 -12.27 11.24
N MET A 25 0.20 -12.58 10.29
CA MET A 25 0.24 -11.95 8.95
C MET A 25 -0.80 -12.52 7.97
N ALA A 26 -1.37 -13.70 8.24
CA ALA A 26 -2.27 -14.38 7.32
C ALA A 26 -3.52 -13.56 6.95
N PRO A 27 -4.27 -12.92 7.88
CA PRO A 27 -5.42 -12.11 7.50
C PRO A 27 -5.06 -10.89 6.66
N THR A 28 -3.89 -10.30 6.91
CA THR A 28 -3.36 -9.19 6.11
C THR A 28 -3.05 -9.63 4.69
N ALA A 29 -2.33 -10.74 4.51
CA ALA A 29 -2.01 -11.29 3.20
C ALA A 29 -3.27 -11.66 2.40
N VAL A 30 -4.23 -12.35 3.03
CA VAL A 30 -5.50 -12.72 2.38
C VAL A 30 -6.28 -11.47 1.95
N SER A 31 -6.33 -10.43 2.78
CA SER A 31 -7.00 -9.18 2.42
C SER A 31 -6.37 -8.50 1.21
N GLN A 32 -5.04 -8.54 1.09
CA GLN A 32 -4.32 -7.99 -0.06
C GLN A 32 -4.56 -8.80 -1.34
N ILE A 33 -4.61 -10.12 -1.23
CA ILE A 33 -4.94 -11.01 -2.35
C ILE A 33 -6.37 -10.74 -2.85
N ILE A 34 -7.35 -10.67 -1.95
CA ILE A 34 -8.74 -10.34 -2.32
C ILE A 34 -8.79 -8.99 -3.02
N GLU A 35 -8.13 -7.97 -2.47
CA GLU A 35 -8.08 -6.64 -3.05
C GLU A 35 -7.45 -6.65 -4.45
N ALA A 36 -6.32 -7.35 -4.63
CA ALA A 36 -5.63 -7.46 -5.91
C ALA A 36 -6.45 -8.21 -6.97
N LEU A 37 -7.07 -9.33 -6.59
CA LEU A 37 -7.92 -10.11 -7.49
C LEU A 37 -9.16 -9.31 -7.91
N CYS A 38 -9.81 -8.63 -6.97
CA CYS A 38 -10.94 -7.78 -7.30
C CYS A 38 -10.54 -6.61 -8.23
N LYS A 39 -9.41 -5.96 -7.98
CA LYS A 39 -8.88 -4.91 -8.86
C LYS A 39 -8.64 -5.46 -10.27
N LEU A 40 -8.06 -6.64 -10.37
CA LEU A 40 -7.75 -7.26 -11.66
C LEU A 40 -9.04 -7.64 -12.39
N PHE A 41 -9.90 -8.47 -11.79
CA PHE A 41 -11.06 -9.01 -12.47
C PHE A 41 -12.19 -7.98 -12.63
N LEU A 42 -12.55 -7.26 -11.57
CA LEU A 42 -13.62 -6.27 -11.64
C LEU A 42 -13.15 -4.99 -12.33
N GLY A 43 -11.92 -4.54 -12.08
CA GLY A 43 -11.38 -3.34 -12.72
C GLY A 43 -11.23 -3.52 -14.23
N LEU A 44 -10.58 -4.61 -14.69
CA LEU A 44 -10.45 -4.90 -16.10
C LEU A 44 -11.79 -5.29 -16.74
N GLY A 45 -12.61 -6.08 -16.05
CA GLY A 45 -13.92 -6.50 -16.56
C GLY A 45 -14.86 -5.32 -16.79
N LEU A 46 -14.94 -4.39 -15.84
CA LEU A 46 -15.75 -3.17 -15.98
C LEU A 46 -15.18 -2.24 -17.06
N ALA A 47 -13.86 -2.06 -17.11
CA ALA A 47 -13.22 -1.25 -18.14
C ALA A 47 -13.48 -1.81 -19.54
N TRP A 48 -13.32 -3.12 -19.71
CA TRP A 48 -13.60 -3.80 -20.99
C TRP A 48 -15.08 -3.70 -21.39
N LEU A 49 -16.00 -3.90 -20.43
CA LEU A 49 -17.44 -3.84 -20.67
C LEU A 49 -17.88 -2.44 -21.08
N VAL A 50 -17.35 -1.41 -20.42
CA VAL A 50 -17.66 0.00 -20.75
C VAL A 50 -17.06 0.37 -22.11
N MET A 51 -15.81 -0.02 -22.37
CA MET A 51 -15.15 0.22 -23.65
C MET A 51 -15.89 -0.42 -24.82
N ASN A 52 -16.39 -1.65 -24.63
CA ASN A 52 -17.07 -2.40 -25.68
C ASN A 52 -18.52 -1.94 -25.91
N ARG A 53 -19.17 -1.35 -24.89
CA ARG A 53 -20.57 -0.88 -24.98
C ARG A 53 -20.71 0.58 -25.36
N LEU A 54 -19.82 1.44 -24.89
CA LEU A 54 -19.93 2.90 -24.99
C LEU A 54 -18.81 3.52 -25.87
N GLY A 55 -17.69 2.81 -26.07
CA GLY A 55 -16.57 3.30 -26.88
C GLY A 55 -15.79 4.47 -26.28
N ASP A 56 -16.14 4.92 -25.06
CA ASP A 56 -15.56 6.09 -24.40
C ASP A 56 -14.44 5.71 -23.46
N GLY A 57 -13.20 6.10 -23.77
CA GLY A 57 -12.02 5.88 -22.95
C GLY A 57 -12.11 6.45 -21.51
N PRO A 58 -12.55 7.69 -21.32
CA PRO A 58 -12.75 8.27 -19.99
C PRO A 58 -13.74 7.50 -19.11
N LEU A 59 -14.82 6.99 -19.69
CA LEU A 59 -15.81 6.17 -18.97
C LEU A 59 -15.27 4.77 -18.65
N ALA A 60 -14.43 4.18 -19.49
CA ALA A 60 -13.75 2.92 -19.22
C ALA A 60 -12.76 3.07 -18.05
N ALA A 61 -12.04 4.19 -17.98
CA ALA A 61 -11.18 4.52 -16.83
C ALA A 61 -12.00 4.67 -15.53
N ALA A 62 -13.16 5.32 -15.58
CA ALA A 62 -14.06 5.43 -14.43
C ALA A 62 -14.59 4.05 -13.98
N GLY A 63 -14.91 3.15 -14.91
CA GLY A 63 -15.27 1.76 -14.63
C GLY A 63 -14.16 0.98 -13.93
N SER A 64 -12.92 1.17 -14.35
CA SER A 64 -11.74 0.59 -13.69
C SER A 64 -11.62 1.06 -12.22
N ILE A 65 -11.78 2.36 -11.97
CA ILE A 65 -11.73 2.94 -10.61
C ILE A 65 -12.88 2.39 -9.74
N ALA A 66 -14.07 2.20 -10.30
CA ALA A 66 -15.18 1.59 -9.59
C ALA A 66 -14.86 0.16 -9.15
N GLY A 67 -14.23 -0.64 -10.03
CA GLY A 67 -13.74 -1.99 -9.70
C GLY A 67 -12.73 -2.00 -8.54
N VAL A 68 -11.79 -1.05 -8.53
CA VAL A 68 -10.83 -0.85 -7.43
C VAL A 68 -11.57 -0.55 -6.11
N THR A 69 -12.57 0.33 -6.15
CA THR A 69 -13.35 0.72 -4.96
C THR A 69 -14.10 -0.48 -4.38
N ILE A 70 -14.75 -1.29 -5.23
CA ILE A 70 -15.46 -2.50 -4.80
C ILE A 70 -14.47 -3.49 -4.16
N GLY A 71 -13.29 -3.69 -4.75
CA GLY A 71 -12.25 -4.56 -4.20
C GLY A 71 -11.78 -4.12 -2.82
N THR A 72 -11.61 -2.81 -2.63
CA THR A 72 -11.21 -2.23 -1.34
C THR A 72 -12.31 -2.44 -0.28
N VAL A 73 -13.58 -2.25 -0.64
CA VAL A 73 -14.73 -2.49 0.27
C VAL A 73 -14.81 -3.95 0.67
N LEU A 74 -14.68 -4.88 -0.27
CA LEU A 74 -14.72 -6.33 0.02
C LEU A 74 -13.58 -6.76 0.95
N SER A 75 -12.38 -6.24 0.71
CA SER A 75 -11.21 -6.48 1.57
C SER A 75 -11.41 -5.91 2.97
N ALA A 76 -11.97 -4.69 3.09
CA ALA A 76 -12.31 -4.07 4.36
C ALA A 76 -13.36 -4.89 5.15
N LEU A 77 -14.38 -5.37 4.45
CA LEU A 77 -15.44 -6.19 5.05
C LEU A 77 -14.89 -7.52 5.57
N TYR A 78 -14.03 -8.17 4.80
CA TYR A 78 -13.34 -9.39 5.23
C TYR A 78 -12.55 -9.16 6.53
N LEU A 79 -11.73 -8.11 6.58
CA LEU A 79 -10.94 -7.75 7.77
C LEU A 79 -11.84 -7.42 8.96
N PHE A 80 -12.91 -6.66 8.75
CA PHE A 80 -13.87 -6.31 9.78
C PHE A 80 -14.53 -7.55 10.40
N CYS A 81 -15.00 -8.48 9.58
CA CYS A 81 -15.60 -9.75 10.05
C CYS A 81 -14.59 -10.57 10.84
N LYS A 82 -13.33 -10.66 10.37
CA LYS A 82 -12.27 -11.40 11.03
C LYS A 82 -11.88 -10.76 12.36
N THR A 83 -11.77 -9.43 12.39
CA THR A 83 -11.45 -8.67 13.61
C THR A 83 -12.55 -8.83 14.66
N ARG A 84 -13.83 -8.69 14.28
CA ARG A 84 -14.95 -8.89 15.22
C ARG A 84 -14.93 -10.26 15.90
N ARG A 85 -14.63 -11.32 15.15
CA ARG A 85 -14.50 -12.67 15.73
C ARG A 85 -13.34 -12.71 16.72
N ARG A 86 -12.18 -12.17 16.36
CA ARG A 86 -10.98 -12.19 17.19
C ARG A 86 -11.10 -11.31 18.43
N THR A 87 -11.71 -10.14 18.31
CA THR A 87 -11.92 -9.23 19.45
C THR A 87 -12.88 -9.84 20.48
N ARG A 88 -13.88 -10.60 20.05
CA ARG A 88 -14.76 -11.36 20.98
C ARG A 88 -13.99 -12.43 21.78
N GLU A 89 -13.00 -13.06 21.17
CA GLU A 89 -12.14 -14.04 21.86
C GLU A 89 -11.20 -13.34 22.86
N LEU A 90 -10.63 -12.21 22.49
CA LEU A 90 -9.70 -11.41 23.30
C LEU A 90 -10.38 -10.65 24.44
N SER A 91 -11.62 -10.19 24.26
CA SER A 91 -12.41 -9.50 25.30
C SER A 91 -12.76 -10.40 26.49
N ARG A 92 -12.56 -11.71 26.35
CA ARG A 92 -12.65 -12.67 27.47
C ARG A 92 -11.35 -12.82 28.26
N ALA A 93 -10.22 -12.33 27.75
CA ALA A 93 -8.95 -12.31 28.46
C ALA A 93 -8.80 -10.95 29.14
N GLU A 94 -8.90 -10.93 30.46
CA GLU A 94 -8.67 -9.74 31.30
C GLU A 94 -7.23 -9.23 31.11
N GLY A 95 -7.07 -8.23 30.24
CA GLY A 95 -5.82 -7.48 30.07
C GLY A 95 -6.00 -6.06 30.58
N GLN A 96 -5.09 -5.58 31.42
CA GLN A 96 -5.06 -4.18 31.85
C GLN A 96 -4.87 -3.28 30.61
N ALA A 97 -5.90 -2.52 30.26
CA ALA A 97 -5.85 -1.56 29.17
C ALA A 97 -4.92 -0.40 29.55
N ARG A 98 -3.86 -0.17 28.79
CA ARG A 98 -3.02 1.03 28.97
C ARG A 98 -3.84 2.29 28.65
N PRO A 99 -3.54 3.44 29.30
CA PRO A 99 -4.24 4.69 29.02
C PRO A 99 -4.08 5.08 27.55
N ALA A 100 -5.19 5.36 26.88
CA ALA A 100 -5.24 5.62 25.43
C ALA A 100 -4.31 6.78 25.02
N GLY A 101 -4.14 7.79 25.86
CA GLY A 101 -3.29 8.96 25.59
C GLY A 101 -1.80 8.62 25.46
N GLU A 102 -1.27 7.73 26.31
CA GLU A 102 0.13 7.30 26.24
C GLU A 102 0.39 6.46 25.00
N THR A 103 -0.54 5.58 24.67
CA THR A 103 -0.49 4.75 23.46
C THR A 103 -0.51 5.61 22.21
N LEU A 104 -1.39 6.62 22.15
CA LEU A 104 -1.47 7.56 21.03
C LEU A 104 -0.18 8.37 20.87
N LYS A 105 0.40 8.89 21.97
CA LYS A 105 1.67 9.63 21.91
C LYS A 105 2.81 8.76 21.36
N ARG A 106 2.90 7.51 21.77
CA ARG A 106 3.90 6.56 21.24
C ARG A 106 3.68 6.26 19.76
N LEU A 107 2.44 6.04 19.36
CA LEU A 107 2.11 5.80 17.94
C LEU A 107 2.49 7.01 17.08
N LEU A 108 2.15 8.22 17.50
CA LEU A 108 2.50 9.45 16.79
C LEU A 108 4.02 9.66 16.71
N ALA A 109 4.75 9.40 17.78
CA ALA A 109 6.22 9.54 17.80
C ALA A 109 6.91 8.61 16.78
N ILE A 110 6.32 7.45 16.47
CA ILE A 110 6.85 6.51 15.47
C ILE A 110 6.28 6.83 14.07
N ALA A 111 5.00 7.15 13.98
CA ALA A 111 4.33 7.38 12.71
C ALA A 111 4.82 8.64 12.00
N VAL A 112 5.07 9.73 12.74
CA VAL A 112 5.48 11.02 12.13
C VAL A 112 6.79 10.91 11.34
N PRO A 113 7.91 10.37 11.89
CA PRO A 113 9.14 10.24 11.12
C PRO A 113 8.99 9.33 9.89
N ILE A 114 8.24 8.23 10.01
CA ILE A 114 8.01 7.30 8.89
C ILE A 114 7.18 7.98 7.79
N THR A 115 6.15 8.73 8.18
CA THR A 115 5.29 9.46 7.23
C THR A 115 6.06 10.57 6.52
N LEU A 116 6.92 11.30 7.24
CA LEU A 116 7.78 12.32 6.63
C LEU A 116 8.76 11.71 5.61
N GLY A 117 9.35 10.55 5.92
CA GLY A 117 10.21 9.83 4.98
C GLY A 117 9.44 9.38 3.72
N ALA A 118 8.25 8.83 3.89
CA ALA A 118 7.39 8.43 2.78
C ALA A 118 6.90 9.63 1.96
N ALA A 119 6.57 10.76 2.61
CA ALA A 119 6.17 11.99 1.94
C ALA A 119 7.27 12.55 1.05
N GLY A 120 8.54 12.44 1.46
CA GLY A 120 9.69 12.85 0.66
C GLY A 120 9.72 12.19 -0.72
N LEU A 121 9.48 10.88 -0.80
CA LEU A 121 9.39 10.15 -2.06
C LEU A 121 8.23 10.66 -2.94
N GLN A 122 7.09 10.96 -2.34
CA GLN A 122 5.93 11.47 -3.08
C GLN A 122 6.16 12.88 -3.63
N ILE A 123 6.90 13.72 -2.90
CA ILE A 123 7.31 15.04 -3.36
C ILE A 123 8.23 14.92 -4.58
N ILE A 124 9.19 14.00 -4.56
CA ILE A 124 10.07 13.74 -5.72
C ILE A 124 9.26 13.29 -6.93
N ASN A 125 8.32 12.37 -6.76
CA ASN A 125 7.43 11.92 -7.83
C ASN A 125 6.56 13.07 -8.40
N LEU A 126 6.12 13.98 -7.55
CA LEU A 126 5.36 15.17 -7.97
C LEU A 126 6.24 16.12 -8.81
N PHE A 127 7.47 16.38 -8.37
CA PHE A 127 8.43 17.18 -9.13
C PHE A 127 8.79 16.54 -10.47
N ASP A 128 9.01 15.22 -10.50
CA ASP A 128 9.26 14.48 -11.74
C ASP A 128 8.08 14.62 -12.70
N ALA A 129 6.86 14.38 -12.23
CA ALA A 129 5.66 14.52 -13.04
C ALA A 129 5.46 15.93 -13.60
N ALA A 130 5.68 16.96 -12.78
CA ALA A 130 5.57 18.36 -13.21
C ALA A 130 6.67 18.75 -14.20
N THR A 131 7.91 18.30 -13.96
CA THR A 131 9.06 18.60 -14.82
C THR A 131 8.91 17.93 -16.19
N VAL A 132 8.54 16.66 -16.24
CA VAL A 132 8.33 15.93 -17.49
C VAL A 132 7.24 16.61 -18.32
N MET A 133 6.11 16.95 -17.69
CA MET A 133 5.01 17.59 -18.41
C MET A 133 5.39 18.99 -18.95
N ASN A 134 6.05 19.78 -18.12
CA ASN A 134 6.51 21.13 -18.51
C ASN A 134 7.52 21.08 -19.66
N ARG A 135 8.45 20.11 -19.65
CA ARG A 135 9.42 19.91 -20.72
C ARG A 135 8.78 19.43 -22.01
N LEU A 136 7.81 18.53 -21.95
CA LEU A 136 7.09 18.05 -23.13
C LEU A 136 6.32 19.18 -23.83
N ILE A 137 5.66 20.06 -23.08
CA ILE A 137 4.86 21.15 -23.64
C ILE A 137 5.76 22.31 -24.10
N ASN A 138 6.62 22.82 -23.21
CA ASN A 138 7.33 24.08 -23.46
C ASN A 138 8.66 23.91 -24.22
N ALA A 139 9.37 22.79 -24.06
CA ALA A 139 10.65 22.58 -24.72
C ALA A 139 10.53 21.74 -26.01
N ALA A 140 9.65 20.73 -26.01
CA ALA A 140 9.46 19.87 -27.17
C ALA A 140 8.30 20.32 -28.09
N GLY A 141 7.49 21.31 -27.66
CA GLY A 141 6.39 21.85 -28.45
C GLY A 141 5.24 20.90 -28.72
N TYR A 142 5.07 19.87 -27.87
CA TYR A 142 3.95 18.94 -27.99
C TYR A 142 2.63 19.62 -27.62
N THR A 143 1.56 19.27 -28.34
CA THR A 143 0.20 19.61 -27.91
C THR A 143 -0.14 18.85 -26.63
N GLN A 144 -1.06 19.39 -25.82
CA GLN A 144 -1.46 18.79 -24.54
C GLN A 144 -1.83 17.30 -24.68
N GLU A 145 -2.62 16.96 -25.71
CA GLU A 145 -3.04 15.57 -25.95
C GLU A 145 -1.85 14.63 -26.25
N ARG A 146 -0.89 15.09 -27.05
CA ARG A 146 0.33 14.31 -27.32
C ARG A 146 1.23 14.19 -26.11
N ALA A 147 1.36 15.25 -25.31
CA ALA A 147 2.11 15.23 -24.07
C ALA A 147 1.52 14.24 -23.06
N ASP A 148 0.19 14.14 -22.96
CA ASP A 148 -0.50 13.18 -22.09
C ASP A 148 -0.26 11.73 -22.52
N VAL A 149 -0.27 11.44 -23.83
CA VAL A 149 0.04 10.12 -24.37
C VAL A 149 1.49 9.72 -24.08
N VAL A 150 2.44 10.61 -24.35
CA VAL A 150 3.88 10.35 -24.10
C VAL A 150 4.14 10.15 -22.63
N LYS A 151 3.52 10.95 -21.75
CA LYS A 151 3.59 10.78 -20.30
C LYS A 151 2.95 9.46 -19.85
N GLY A 152 1.87 9.03 -20.49
CA GLY A 152 1.25 7.72 -20.24
C GLY A 152 2.23 6.57 -20.53
N VAL A 153 2.93 6.62 -21.66
CA VAL A 153 3.96 5.63 -22.02
C VAL A 153 5.13 5.67 -21.02
N TYR A 154 5.60 6.86 -20.64
CA TYR A 154 6.64 7.03 -19.62
C TYR A 154 6.24 6.39 -18.28
N ASN A 155 5.04 6.66 -17.80
CA ASN A 155 4.53 6.08 -16.56
C ASN A 155 4.42 4.56 -16.65
N TYR A 156 4.06 4.02 -17.81
CA TYR A 156 4.00 2.58 -18.05
C TYR A 156 5.40 1.95 -17.96
N CYS A 157 6.39 2.54 -18.62
CA CYS A 157 7.79 2.09 -18.52
C CYS A 157 8.31 2.19 -17.09
N GLN A 158 8.00 3.26 -16.37
CA GLN A 158 8.38 3.46 -14.97
C GLN A 158 7.76 2.41 -14.06
N THR A 159 6.52 1.99 -14.32
CA THR A 159 5.86 0.92 -13.57
C THR A 159 6.60 -0.41 -13.73
N ILE A 160 7.03 -0.76 -14.94
CA ILE A 160 7.82 -1.95 -15.21
C ILE A 160 9.19 -1.87 -14.52
N PHE A 161 9.85 -0.71 -14.60
CA PHE A 161 11.14 -0.49 -13.96
C PHE A 161 11.05 -0.58 -12.42
N ASN A 162 9.98 -0.11 -11.82
CA ASN A 162 9.76 -0.17 -10.37
C ASN A 162 9.25 -1.53 -9.88
N PHE A 163 8.94 -2.47 -10.78
CA PHE A 163 8.42 -3.78 -10.39
C PHE A 163 9.32 -4.55 -9.40
N PRO A 164 10.66 -4.63 -9.58
CA PRO A 164 11.54 -5.27 -8.59
C PRO A 164 11.49 -4.57 -7.23
N CYS A 165 11.39 -3.25 -7.20
CA CYS A 165 11.33 -2.46 -5.96
C CYS A 165 10.04 -2.70 -5.15
N ALA A 166 8.98 -3.22 -5.79
CA ALA A 166 7.72 -3.57 -5.11
C ALA A 166 7.88 -4.75 -4.12
N PHE A 167 8.92 -5.56 -4.24
CA PHE A 167 9.21 -6.64 -3.28
C PHE A 167 9.83 -6.13 -1.98
N ILE A 168 10.49 -4.96 -1.98
CA ILE A 168 11.17 -4.41 -0.80
C ILE A 168 10.20 -4.20 0.39
N PRO A 169 9.02 -3.57 0.23
CA PRO A 169 8.05 -3.44 1.32
C PRO A 169 7.55 -4.78 1.87
N CYS A 170 7.37 -5.79 0.99
CA CYS A 170 6.93 -7.12 1.42
C CYS A 170 7.96 -7.77 2.35
N ILE A 171 9.25 -7.66 1.99
CA ILE A 171 10.36 -8.16 2.81
C ILE A 171 10.42 -7.39 4.13
N THR A 172 10.29 -6.07 4.08
CA THR A 172 10.32 -5.21 5.28
C THR A 172 9.23 -5.61 6.28
N ILE A 173 7.99 -5.84 5.81
CA ILE A 173 6.87 -6.25 6.67
C ILE A 173 7.14 -7.61 7.33
N ALA A 174 7.76 -8.55 6.62
CA ALA A 174 8.08 -9.87 7.16
C ALA A 174 9.20 -9.83 8.20
N ILE A 175 10.14 -8.90 8.10
CA ILE A 175 11.32 -8.77 8.96
C ILE A 175 10.98 -8.12 10.31
N ILE A 176 10.02 -7.18 10.34
CA ILE A 176 9.64 -6.46 11.57
C ILE A 176 9.34 -7.39 12.73
N PRO A 177 8.48 -8.42 12.62
CA PRO A 177 8.23 -9.35 13.71
C PRO A 177 9.47 -10.16 14.13
N ALA A 178 10.31 -10.55 13.17
CA ALA A 178 11.52 -11.31 13.45
C ALA A 178 12.52 -10.49 14.28
N ILE A 179 12.73 -9.21 13.92
CA ILE A 179 13.58 -8.30 14.70
C ILE A 179 12.99 -8.04 16.09
N THR A 180 11.67 -7.79 16.16
CA THR A 180 11.00 -7.51 17.44
C THR A 180 11.10 -8.69 18.38
N ASN A 181 10.93 -9.92 17.87
CA ASN A 181 11.07 -11.14 18.68
C ASN A 181 12.50 -11.32 19.20
N SER A 182 13.51 -11.13 18.33
CA SER A 182 14.93 -11.20 18.75
C SER A 182 15.30 -10.11 19.77
N LEU A 183 14.70 -8.92 19.65
CA LEU A 183 14.89 -7.85 20.64
C LEU A 183 14.26 -8.18 22.00
N THR A 184 13.08 -8.78 22.03
CA THR A 184 12.42 -9.19 23.29
C THR A 184 13.19 -10.30 24.01
N LEU A 185 13.88 -11.17 23.25
CA LEU A 185 14.75 -12.22 23.75
C LEU A 185 16.17 -11.72 24.08
N GLN A 186 16.44 -10.41 23.93
CA GLN A 186 17.75 -9.78 24.10
C GLN A 186 18.88 -10.40 23.25
N ASP A 187 18.52 -11.11 22.18
CA ASP A 187 19.48 -11.72 21.25
C ASP A 187 19.97 -10.70 20.22
N ARG A 188 21.02 -9.94 20.59
CA ARG A 188 21.65 -8.96 19.69
C ARG A 188 22.32 -9.60 18.45
N ARG A 189 22.70 -10.89 18.53
CA ARG A 189 23.30 -11.61 17.38
C ARG A 189 22.20 -11.96 16.38
N GLY A 190 21.05 -12.43 16.84
CA GLY A 190 19.89 -12.69 16.01
C GLY A 190 19.41 -11.43 15.27
N VAL A 191 19.31 -10.29 15.97
CA VAL A 191 18.96 -9.00 15.34
C VAL A 191 19.93 -8.63 14.22
N ARG A 192 21.26 -8.70 14.47
CA ARG A 192 22.27 -8.41 13.46
C ARG A 192 22.23 -9.36 12.26
N SER A 193 21.99 -10.63 12.51
CA SER A 193 21.88 -11.64 11.45
C SER A 193 20.69 -11.35 10.52
N VAL A 194 19.51 -11.09 11.09
CA VAL A 194 18.29 -10.73 10.34
C VAL A 194 18.52 -9.45 9.56
N GLN A 195 19.08 -8.42 10.19
CA GLN A 195 19.35 -7.13 9.54
C GLN A 195 20.32 -7.26 8.37
N ASN A 196 21.44 -7.97 8.55
CA ASN A 196 22.43 -8.17 7.48
C ASN A 196 21.87 -8.99 6.31
N SER A 197 21.11 -10.04 6.59
CA SER A 197 20.45 -10.84 5.56
C SER A 197 19.47 -10.02 4.75
N SER A 198 18.69 -9.19 5.44
CA SER A 198 17.71 -8.30 4.82
C SER A 198 18.34 -7.24 3.93
N LEU A 199 19.41 -6.59 4.41
CA LEU A 199 20.15 -5.58 3.64
C LEU A 199 20.79 -6.19 2.39
N ARG A 200 21.35 -7.43 2.50
CA ARG A 200 21.90 -8.14 1.34
C ARG A 200 20.82 -8.46 0.31
N LEU A 201 19.67 -8.94 0.77
CA LEU A 201 18.57 -9.30 -0.10
C LEU A 201 17.98 -8.08 -0.79
N MET A 202 17.79 -6.97 -0.07
CA MET A 202 17.35 -5.70 -0.64
C MET A 202 18.37 -5.12 -1.63
N GLY A 203 19.67 -5.24 -1.32
CA GLY A 203 20.74 -4.82 -2.23
C GLY A 203 20.77 -5.62 -3.52
N LEU A 204 20.53 -6.94 -3.47
CA LEU A 204 20.43 -7.80 -4.66
C LEU A 204 19.21 -7.46 -5.53
N ILE A 205 18.10 -7.08 -4.93
CA ILE A 205 16.88 -6.69 -5.66
C ILE A 205 17.03 -5.30 -6.30
N ALA A 206 17.83 -4.42 -5.68
CA ALA A 206 18.04 -3.05 -6.16
C ALA A 206 19.11 -2.95 -7.29
N MET A 207 19.91 -4.00 -7.51
CA MET A 207 20.86 -4.11 -8.62
C MET A 207 20.21 -4.62 -9.90
#